data_3b2144ab7add35b5a2eb493bfde6c917
#
_entry.id   3b2144ab7add35b5a2eb493bfde6c917
#
_cell.length_a   1.000
_cell.length_b   1.000
_cell.length_c   1.000
_cell.angle_alpha   90.00
_cell.angle_beta   90.00
_cell.angle_gamma   90.00
#
_symmetry.space_group_name_H-M   'P 1'
#
loop_
_entity.id
_entity.type
_entity.pdbx_description
1 polymer ?
#
loop_
_entity_poly.entity_id
_entity_poly.type
_entity_poly.pdbx_seq_one_letter_code
_entity_poly.pdbx_strand_id
1 'polypeptide(L)'
;LKRLDKIAALKGLGLSLDEIADVAAYYFVSDPKAVVSGKRRVLEILETHLAEADARIHSLKETRQQIVGNIERIREFLAQR
;
A
#
# COMPACT_ATOMS: atom_id res chain seq x y z
N LEU A 1 2.80 -11.17 22.23
CA LEU A 1 3.04 -10.51 21.84
C LEU A 1 2.23 -9.73 20.85
N LYS A 2 1.26 -9.05 21.39
CA LYS A 2 0.39 -8.16 20.61
C LYS A 2 1.18 -7.04 19.90
N ARG A 3 2.28 -6.59 20.51
CA ARG A 3 3.14 -5.56 19.94
C ARG A 3 3.77 -6.01 18.63
N LEU A 4 4.34 -7.21 18.63
CA LEU A 4 4.99 -7.76 17.44
C LEU A 4 3.99 -8.02 16.34
N ASP A 5 2.81 -8.54 16.70
CA ASP A 5 1.74 -8.78 15.74
C ASP A 5 1.28 -7.47 15.07
N LYS A 6 1.15 -6.41 15.88
CA LYS A 6 0.74 -5.10 15.37
C LYS A 6 1.80 -4.52 14.42
N ILE A 7 3.08 -4.62 14.78
CA ILE A 7 4.18 -4.14 13.96
C ILE A 7 4.23 -4.91 12.64
N ALA A 8 4.09 -6.23 12.70
CA ALA A 8 4.09 -7.07 11.51
C ALA A 8 2.91 -6.71 10.59
N ALA A 9 1.74 -6.46 11.17
CA ALA A 9 0.55 -6.06 10.40
C ALA A 9 0.78 -4.72 9.69
N LEU A 10 1.34 -3.74 10.38
CA LEU A 10 1.63 -2.43 9.80
C LEU A 10 2.67 -2.54 8.68
N LYS A 11 3.70 -3.35 8.88
CA LYS A 11 4.72 -3.59 7.87
C LYS A 11 4.11 -4.25 6.63
N GLY A 12 3.19 -5.17 6.83
CA GLY A 12 2.47 -5.84 5.76
C GLY A 12 1.61 -4.89 4.93
N LEU A 13 1.20 -3.76 5.50
CA LEU A 13 0.44 -2.74 4.79
C LEU A 13 1.32 -1.78 3.99
N GLY A 14 2.65 -1.94 4.08
CA GLY A 14 3.57 -1.13 3.31
C GLY A 14 4.15 0.08 4.03
N LEU A 15 3.93 0.20 5.33
CA LEU A 15 4.50 1.30 6.10
C LEU A 15 6.01 1.13 6.24
N SER A 16 6.74 2.25 6.20
CA SER A 16 8.17 2.25 6.46
C SER A 16 8.45 2.06 7.96
N LEU A 17 9.67 1.73 8.30
CA LEU A 17 10.06 1.58 9.70
C LEU A 17 9.86 2.88 10.49
N ASP A 18 10.14 4.03 9.88
CA ASP A 18 9.93 5.33 10.51
C ASP A 18 8.44 5.58 10.78
N GLU A 19 7.59 5.22 9.82
CA GLU A 19 6.14 5.35 9.97
C GLU A 19 5.62 4.42 11.06
N ILE A 20 6.14 3.19 11.11
CA ILE A 20 5.76 2.21 12.12
C ILE A 20 6.16 2.74 13.52
N ALA A 21 7.37 3.29 13.65
CA ALA A 21 7.83 3.84 14.92
C ALA A 21 6.95 5.01 15.37
N ASP A 22 6.58 5.89 14.45
CA ASP A 22 5.70 7.03 14.71
C ASP A 22 4.33 6.56 15.21
N VAL A 23 3.74 5.60 14.50
CA VAL A 23 2.43 5.04 14.83
C VAL A 23 2.47 4.25 16.13
N ALA A 24 3.54 3.48 16.36
CA ALA A 24 3.68 2.66 17.56
C ALA A 24 3.63 3.49 18.84
N ALA A 25 4.19 4.71 18.79
CA ALA A 25 4.17 5.61 19.93
C ALA A 25 2.74 5.92 20.39
N TYR A 26 1.78 5.96 19.46
CA TYR A 26 0.40 6.27 19.77
C TYR A 26 -0.40 5.04 20.24
N TYR A 27 -0.04 3.85 19.78
CA TYR A 27 -0.79 2.63 20.12
C TYR A 27 -0.65 2.23 21.59
N PHE A 28 0.39 2.70 22.28
CA PHE A 28 0.68 2.28 23.64
C PHE A 28 0.46 3.39 24.67
N VAL A 29 -0.29 4.42 24.28
CA VAL A 29 -0.62 5.54 25.17
C VAL A 29 -1.98 5.31 25.81
N SER A 30 -2.10 5.67 27.10
CA SER A 30 -3.32 5.47 27.88
C SER A 30 -4.27 6.68 27.84
N ASP A 31 -3.75 7.88 27.48
CA ASP A 31 -4.54 9.10 27.45
C ASP A 31 -5.54 9.07 26.28
N PRO A 32 -6.85 9.21 26.55
CA PRO A 32 -7.87 9.21 25.49
C PRO A 32 -7.62 10.25 24.38
N LYS A 33 -7.14 11.42 24.73
CA LYS A 33 -6.85 12.47 23.74
C LYS A 33 -5.69 12.05 22.84
N ALA A 34 -4.65 11.47 23.42
CA ALA A 34 -3.51 10.97 22.66
C ALA A 34 -3.90 9.81 21.76
N VAL A 35 -4.81 8.95 22.23
CA VAL A 35 -5.33 7.84 21.41
C VAL A 35 -6.05 8.37 20.18
N VAL A 36 -6.91 9.39 20.35
CA VAL A 36 -7.64 9.97 19.21
C VAL A 36 -6.66 10.61 18.22
N SER A 37 -5.69 11.38 18.70
CA SER A 37 -4.68 12.01 17.84
C SER A 37 -3.86 10.96 17.10
N GLY A 38 -3.49 9.90 17.80
CA GLY A 38 -2.72 8.79 17.20
C GLY A 38 -3.51 8.09 16.11
N LYS A 39 -4.78 7.83 16.34
CA LYS A 39 -5.64 7.19 15.33
C LYS A 39 -5.81 8.06 14.09
N ARG A 40 -5.90 9.38 14.26
CA ARG A 40 -5.96 10.31 13.14
C ARG A 40 -4.67 10.26 12.32
N ARG A 41 -3.53 10.17 13.00
CA ARG A 41 -2.22 10.07 12.33
C ARG A 41 -2.12 8.77 11.55
N VAL A 42 -2.55 7.65 12.15
CA VAL A 42 -2.59 6.35 11.49
C VAL A 42 -3.47 6.42 10.25
N LEU A 43 -4.64 7.03 10.37
CA LEU A 43 -5.58 7.17 9.26
C LEU A 43 -4.95 7.94 8.09
N GLU A 44 -4.27 9.05 8.37
CA GLU A 44 -3.59 9.83 7.34
C GLU A 44 -2.54 8.99 6.60
N ILE A 45 -1.73 8.24 7.35
CA ILE A 45 -0.69 7.40 6.76
C ILE A 45 -1.32 6.32 5.87
N LEU A 46 -2.36 5.65 6.37
CA LEU A 46 -3.03 4.59 5.61
C LEU A 46 -3.72 5.13 4.37
N GLU A 47 -4.35 6.29 4.46
CA GLU A 47 -4.99 6.91 3.29
C GLU A 47 -3.96 7.27 2.22
N THR A 48 -2.79 7.75 2.62
CA THR A 48 -1.69 8.04 1.70
C THR A 48 -1.23 6.77 1.01
N HIS A 49 -1.03 5.69 1.77
CA HIS A 49 -0.62 4.40 1.19
C HIS A 49 -1.68 3.83 0.26
N LEU A 50 -2.96 4.01 0.60
CA LEU A 50 -4.06 3.56 -0.24
C LEU A 50 -4.04 4.31 -1.59
N ALA A 51 -3.88 5.62 -1.55
CA ALA A 51 -3.81 6.42 -2.78
C ALA A 51 -2.65 5.99 -3.67
N GLU A 52 -1.48 5.72 -3.07
CA GLU A 52 -0.32 5.23 -3.80
C GLU A 52 -0.56 3.86 -4.41
N ALA A 53 -1.19 2.96 -3.65
CA ALA A 53 -1.52 1.62 -4.14
C ALA A 53 -2.50 1.70 -5.31
N ASP A 54 -3.52 2.54 -5.21
CA ASP A 54 -4.49 2.73 -6.29
C ASP A 54 -3.81 3.26 -7.56
N ALA A 55 -2.88 4.20 -7.40
CA ALA A 55 -2.12 4.73 -8.53
C ALA A 55 -1.27 3.65 -9.20
N ARG A 56 -0.64 2.78 -8.41
CA ARG A 56 0.13 1.66 -8.94
C ARG A 56 -0.75 0.67 -9.68
N ILE A 57 -1.91 0.36 -9.13
CA ILE A 57 -2.86 -0.55 -9.77
C ILE A 57 -3.27 0.01 -11.13
N HIS A 58 -3.60 1.29 -11.18
CA HIS A 58 -4.00 1.96 -12.43
C HIS A 58 -2.87 1.90 -13.46
N SER A 59 -1.66 2.24 -13.05
CA SER A 59 -0.48 2.20 -13.92
C SER A 59 -0.20 0.79 -14.44
N LEU A 60 -0.32 -0.21 -13.57
CA LEU A 60 -0.10 -1.61 -13.96
C LEU A 60 -1.18 -2.09 -14.93
N LYS A 61 -2.42 -1.65 -14.77
CA LYS A 61 -3.49 -1.99 -15.72
C LYS A 61 -3.21 -1.43 -17.09
N GLU A 62 -2.72 -0.19 -17.18
CA GLU A 62 -2.34 0.42 -18.46
C GLU A 62 -1.19 -0.35 -19.10
N THR A 63 -0.17 -0.69 -18.33
CA THR A 63 0.97 -1.45 -18.80
C THR A 63 0.53 -2.82 -19.29
N ARG A 64 -0.36 -3.48 -18.56
CA ARG A 64 -0.90 -4.77 -18.94
C ARG A 64 -1.61 -4.70 -20.30
N GLN A 65 -2.42 -3.67 -20.51
CA GLN A 65 -3.12 -3.48 -21.78
C GLN A 65 -2.15 -3.31 -22.95
N GLN A 66 -1.07 -2.56 -22.73
CA GLN A 66 -0.05 -2.36 -23.76
C GLN A 66 0.66 -3.67 -24.09
N ILE A 67 0.98 -4.45 -23.08
CA ILE A 67 1.64 -5.75 -23.26
C ILE A 67 0.72 -6.70 -24.03
N VAL A 68 -0.55 -6.79 -23.63
CA VAL A 68 -1.53 -7.64 -24.29
C VAL A 68 -1.69 -7.25 -25.76
N GLY A 69 -1.78 -5.95 -26.04
CA GLY A 69 -1.88 -5.45 -27.40
C GLY A 69 -0.66 -5.81 -28.26
N ASN A 70 0.53 -5.72 -27.69
CA ASN A 70 1.75 -6.10 -28.39
C ASN A 70 1.80 -7.62 -28.67
N ILE A 71 1.38 -8.41 -27.69
CA ILE A 71 1.33 -9.87 -27.86
C ILE A 71 0.39 -10.23 -29.02
N GLU A 72 -0.78 -9.63 -29.06
CA GLU A 72 -1.77 -9.90 -30.11
C GLU A 72 -1.24 -9.54 -31.51
N ARG A 73 -0.57 -8.39 -31.64
CA ARG A 73 0.01 -7.97 -32.90
C ARG A 73 1.11 -8.92 -33.36
N ILE A 74 1.94 -9.38 -32.45
CA ILE A 74 3.01 -10.33 -32.77
C ILE A 74 2.42 -11.67 -33.22
N ARG A 75 1.41 -12.14 -32.49
CA ARG A 75 0.74 -13.40 -32.84
C ARG A 75 0.11 -13.34 -34.23
N GLU A 76 -0.55 -12.22 -34.56
CA GLU A 76 -1.13 -12.01 -35.89
C GLU A 76 -0.05 -12.03 -36.96
N PHE A 77 1.05 -11.35 -36.72
CA PHE A 77 2.19 -11.34 -37.65
C PHE A 77 2.71 -12.75 -37.90
N LEU A 78 2.91 -13.53 -36.83
CA LEU A 78 3.40 -14.89 -36.94
C LEU A 78 2.40 -15.83 -37.61
N ALA A 79 1.11 -15.60 -37.40
CA ALA A 79 0.05 -16.42 -37.99
C ALA A 79 -0.04 -16.25 -39.50
N GLN A 80 0.42 -15.11 -40.03
CA GLN A 80 0.39 -14.79 -41.47
C GLN A 80 1.58 -15.38 -42.24
N ARG A 81 2.48 -16.07 -41.55
CA ARG A 81 3.68 -16.63 -42.19
C ARG A 81 3.62 -18.13 -42.47
#